data_88d89753d9ac2d554fb81a0522f7e304
#
_entry.id   88d89753d9ac2d554fb81a0522f7e304
#
_cell.length_a   1.000
_cell.length_b   1.000
_cell.length_c   1.000
_cell.angle_alpha   90.00
_cell.angle_beta   90.00
_cell.angle_gamma   90.00
#
_symmetry.space_group_name_H-M   'P 1'
#
loop_
_entity.id
_entity.type
_entity.pdbx_description
1 polymer ?
#
loop_
_entity_poly.entity_id
_entity_poly.type
_entity_poly.pdbx_seq_one_letter_code
_entity_poly.pdbx_strand_id
1 'polypeptide(L)'
;MRTYEITSILAEGSQSILDETKQTIKDILKKNSVDISAEEDWGSKKLWYSIRGHENGHFTFLKCSADPKVITTIEHEFMLNQNILKTSIIKV
;
A
#
# COMPACT_ATOMS: atom_id res chain seq x y z
N MET A 1 -16.37 -10.41 7.51
CA MET A 1 -15.34 -9.60 6.84
C MET A 1 -15.79 -8.17 6.65
N ARG A 2 -14.87 -7.25 6.63
CA ARG A 2 -15.13 -5.83 6.43
C ARG A 2 -14.46 -5.34 5.16
N THR A 3 -15.01 -4.30 4.56
CA THR A 3 -14.44 -3.68 3.37
C THR A 3 -13.52 -2.53 3.79
N TYR A 4 -12.32 -2.51 3.21
CA TYR A 4 -11.33 -1.49 3.47
C TYR A 4 -10.81 -0.90 2.18
N GLU A 5 -10.39 0.36 2.25
CA GLU A 5 -9.69 1.03 1.17
C GLU A 5 -8.26 1.32 1.64
N ILE A 6 -7.29 0.82 0.90
CA ILE A 6 -5.87 0.96 1.23
C ILE A 6 -5.22 1.86 0.18
N THR A 7 -4.75 3.01 0.64
CA THR A 7 -3.97 3.93 -0.20
C THR A 7 -2.52 3.86 0.26
N SER A 8 -1.62 3.52 -0.64
CA SER A 8 -0.19 3.44 -0.32
C SER A 8 0.59 4.40 -1.20
N ILE A 9 1.57 5.07 -0.58
CA ILE A 9 2.52 5.92 -1.27
C ILE A 9 3.83 5.16 -1.32
N LEU A 10 4.29 4.84 -2.53
CA LEU A 10 5.50 4.06 -2.75
C LEU A 10 6.65 4.97 -3.14
N ALA A 11 7.87 4.60 -2.71
CA ALA A 11 9.07 5.30 -3.12
C ALA A 11 9.23 5.20 -4.63
N GLU A 12 9.53 6.32 -5.29
CA GLU A 12 9.85 6.32 -6.69
C GLU A 12 11.24 5.76 -6.90
N GLY A 13 11.40 4.97 -7.94
CA GLY A 13 12.65 4.34 -8.30
C GLY A 13 12.54 3.76 -9.70
N SER A 14 13.29 2.71 -9.99
CA SER A 14 13.16 2.02 -11.26
C SER A 14 11.80 1.33 -11.34
N GLN A 15 11.34 1.09 -12.56
CA GLN A 15 10.07 0.38 -12.77
C GLN A 15 10.10 -1.01 -12.12
N SER A 16 11.23 -1.69 -12.12
CA SER A 16 11.32 -3.01 -11.52
C SER A 16 11.18 -2.98 -9.99
N ILE A 17 11.73 -1.96 -9.33
CA ILE A 17 11.55 -1.78 -7.88
C ILE A 17 10.10 -1.47 -7.56
N LEU A 18 9.46 -0.64 -8.36
CA LEU A 18 8.07 -0.27 -8.19
C LEU A 18 7.16 -1.49 -8.33
N ASP A 19 7.38 -2.30 -9.38
CA ASP A 19 6.61 -3.52 -9.61
C ASP A 19 6.82 -4.53 -8.49
N GLU A 20 8.04 -4.66 -8.00
CA GLU A 20 8.37 -5.54 -6.88
C GLU A 20 7.65 -5.10 -5.61
N THR A 21 7.61 -3.80 -5.33
CA THR A 21 6.92 -3.26 -4.16
C THR A 21 5.41 -3.50 -4.24
N LYS A 22 4.83 -3.29 -5.42
CA LYS A 22 3.41 -3.58 -5.65
C LYS A 22 3.10 -5.05 -5.42
N GLN A 23 3.97 -5.94 -5.91
CA GLN A 23 3.79 -7.37 -5.72
C GLN A 23 3.92 -7.75 -4.25
N THR A 24 4.84 -7.15 -3.53
CA THR A 24 5.00 -7.37 -2.09
C THR A 24 3.74 -7.01 -1.33
N ILE A 25 3.11 -5.88 -1.68
CA ILE A 25 1.84 -5.47 -1.07
C ILE A 25 0.77 -6.54 -1.28
N LYS A 26 0.64 -7.04 -2.50
CA LYS A 26 -0.34 -8.08 -2.82
C LYS A 26 -0.04 -9.37 -2.08
N ASP A 27 1.23 -9.74 -1.97
CA ASP A 27 1.64 -10.95 -1.26
C ASP A 27 1.32 -10.87 0.24
N ILE A 28 1.54 -9.72 0.86
CA ILE A 28 1.19 -9.49 2.26
C ILE A 28 -0.33 -9.63 2.46
N LEU A 29 -1.11 -9.03 1.58
CA LEU A 29 -2.57 -9.12 1.67
C LEU A 29 -3.04 -10.56 1.48
N LYS A 30 -2.51 -11.26 0.50
CA LYS A 30 -2.86 -12.65 0.22
C LYS A 30 -2.49 -13.56 1.39
N LYS A 31 -1.32 -13.37 1.99
CA LYS A 31 -0.87 -14.12 3.15
C LYS A 31 -1.82 -13.97 4.34
N ASN A 32 -2.46 -12.83 4.47
CA ASN A 32 -3.41 -12.54 5.54
C ASN A 32 -4.86 -12.80 5.13
N SER A 33 -5.08 -13.55 4.07
CA SER A 33 -6.41 -13.95 3.58
C SER A 33 -7.30 -12.77 3.21
N VAL A 34 -6.70 -11.73 2.65
CA VAL A 34 -7.41 -10.55 2.18
C VAL A 34 -7.81 -10.72 0.73
N ASP A 35 -9.09 -10.46 0.44
CA ASP A 35 -9.60 -10.50 -0.94
C ASP A 35 -9.58 -9.10 -1.55
N ILE A 36 -8.83 -8.92 -2.62
CA ILE A 36 -8.74 -7.65 -3.34
C ILE A 36 -9.85 -7.59 -4.36
N SER A 37 -10.73 -6.59 -4.26
CA SER A 37 -11.87 -6.43 -5.18
C SER A 37 -11.62 -5.38 -6.25
N ALA A 38 -10.73 -4.42 -6.01
CA ALA A 38 -10.38 -3.39 -6.97
C ALA A 38 -8.95 -2.92 -6.75
N GLU A 39 -8.31 -2.51 -7.83
CA GLU A 39 -6.93 -2.03 -7.80
C GLU A 39 -6.80 -0.88 -8.78
N GLU A 40 -6.22 0.23 -8.34
CA GLU A 40 -5.97 1.39 -9.18
C GLU A 40 -4.55 1.89 -8.97
N ASP A 41 -3.93 2.32 -10.04
CA ASP A 41 -2.62 2.97 -10.01
C ASP A 41 -2.84 4.45 -10.31
N TRP A 42 -2.59 5.29 -9.33
CA TRP A 42 -2.79 6.73 -9.47
C TRP A 42 -1.57 7.48 -9.95
N GLY A 43 -0.46 6.78 -10.12
CA GLY A 43 0.76 7.34 -10.67
C GLY A 43 1.57 8.17 -9.69
N SER A 44 2.58 8.84 -10.23
CA SER A 44 3.50 9.67 -9.47
C SER A 44 2.89 11.03 -9.19
N LYS A 45 2.99 11.48 -7.95
CA LYS A 45 2.50 12.79 -7.51
C LYS A 45 3.48 13.43 -6.55
N LYS A 46 3.52 14.76 -6.56
CA LYS A 46 4.31 15.52 -5.60
C LYS A 46 3.66 15.43 -4.22
N LEU A 47 4.49 15.21 -3.20
CA LEU A 47 4.03 15.16 -1.82
C LEU A 47 3.94 16.58 -1.25
N TRP A 48 2.99 16.81 -0.33
CA TRP A 48 2.86 18.09 0.35
C TRP A 48 4.08 18.40 1.22
N TYR A 49 4.71 17.36 1.73
CA TYR A 49 5.93 17.45 2.52
C TYR A 49 6.76 16.20 2.23
N SER A 50 8.07 16.30 2.39
CA SER A 50 8.92 15.14 2.11
C SER A 50 8.68 14.03 3.13
N ILE A 51 8.64 12.79 2.65
CA ILE A 51 8.52 11.60 3.48
C ILE A 51 9.78 10.79 3.27
N ARG A 52 10.54 10.56 4.33
CA ARG A 52 11.81 9.82 4.28
C ARG A 52 12.75 10.34 3.18
N GLY A 53 12.78 11.68 2.99
CA GLY A 53 13.63 12.30 1.98
C GLY A 53 13.08 12.30 0.57
N HIS A 54 11.89 11.76 0.34
CA HIS A 54 11.25 11.75 -0.97
C HIS A 54 10.28 12.92 -1.11
N GLU A 55 10.39 13.66 -2.20
CA GLU A 55 9.49 14.78 -2.51
C GLU A 55 8.31 14.36 -3.37
N ASN A 56 8.43 13.22 -4.05
CA ASN A 56 7.39 12.63 -4.89
C ASN A 56 7.14 11.20 -4.43
N GLY A 57 5.97 10.69 -4.72
CA GLY A 57 5.61 9.31 -4.43
C GLY A 57 4.70 8.74 -5.50
N HIS A 58 4.70 7.43 -5.62
CA HIS A 58 3.82 6.72 -6.51
C HIS A 58 2.61 6.23 -5.72
N PHE A 59 1.43 6.69 -6.09
CA PHE A 59 0.20 6.41 -5.36
C PHE A 59 -0.50 5.18 -5.93
N THR A 60 -0.87 4.27 -5.05
CA THR A 60 -1.65 3.09 -5.42
C THR A 60 -2.87 2.99 -4.50
N PHE A 61 -3.95 2.44 -5.03
CA PHE A 61 -5.20 2.26 -4.30
C PHE A 61 -5.69 0.83 -4.46
N LEU A 62 -6.11 0.23 -3.36
CA LEU A 62 -6.71 -1.11 -3.34
C LEU A 62 -7.99 -1.08 -2.52
N LYS A 63 -9.03 -1.72 -3.05
CA LYS A 63 -10.24 -1.98 -2.29
C LYS A 63 -10.29 -3.46 -2.00
N CYS A 64 -10.53 -3.82 -0.75
CA CYS A 64 -10.42 -5.21 -0.33
C CYS A 64 -11.39 -5.55 0.80
N SER A 65 -11.54 -6.85 1.04
CA SER A 65 -12.30 -7.38 2.16
C SER A 65 -11.35 -8.15 3.07
N ALA A 66 -11.39 -7.89 4.35
CA ALA A 66 -10.51 -8.50 5.32
C ALA A 66 -11.18 -8.65 6.68
N ASP A 67 -10.66 -9.59 7.47
CA ASP A 67 -11.01 -9.70 8.88
C ASP A 67 -10.36 -8.52 9.62
N PRO A 68 -11.09 -7.77 10.44
CA PRO A 68 -10.51 -6.66 11.20
C PRO A 68 -9.28 -7.05 12.02
N LYS A 69 -9.17 -8.30 12.40
CA LYS A 69 -8.05 -8.80 13.22
C LYS A 69 -6.71 -8.74 12.49
N VAL A 70 -6.69 -8.81 11.15
CA VAL A 70 -5.45 -8.82 10.39
C VAL A 70 -4.96 -7.43 10.02
N ILE A 71 -5.75 -6.38 10.22
CA ILE A 71 -5.41 -5.03 9.80
C ILE A 71 -4.14 -4.52 10.48
N THR A 72 -4.03 -4.71 11.78
CA THR A 72 -2.84 -4.27 12.53
C THR A 72 -1.59 -5.00 12.03
N THR A 73 -1.71 -6.29 11.73
CA THR A 73 -0.60 -7.08 11.20
C THR A 73 -0.18 -6.56 9.82
N ILE A 74 -1.15 -6.25 8.97
CA ILE A 74 -0.88 -5.71 7.63
C ILE A 74 -0.19 -4.35 7.73
N GLU A 75 -0.67 -3.45 8.58
CA GLU A 75 -0.04 -2.16 8.79
C GLU A 75 1.41 -2.31 9.24
N HIS A 76 1.65 -3.21 10.18
CA HIS A 76 2.99 -3.47 10.68
C HIS A 76 3.91 -3.99 9.59
N GLU A 77 3.45 -4.94 8.78
CA GLU A 77 4.25 -5.50 7.69
C GLU A 77 4.56 -4.44 6.62
N PHE A 78 3.62 -3.56 6.31
CA PHE A 78 3.86 -2.47 5.38
C PHE A 78 4.90 -1.50 5.92
N MET A 79 4.87 -1.20 7.21
CA MET A 79 5.82 -0.30 7.83
C MET A 79 7.26 -0.83 7.79
N LEU A 80 7.44 -2.14 7.73
CA LEU A 80 8.76 -2.75 7.63
C LEU A 80 9.39 -2.60 6.24
N ASN A 81 8.61 -2.27 5.23
CA ASN A 81 9.11 -2.12 3.87
C ASN A 81 9.54 -0.66 3.63
N GLN A 82 10.83 -0.46 3.36
CA GLN A 82 11.39 0.88 3.15
C GLN A 82 10.86 1.57 1.89
N ASN A 83 10.36 0.79 0.93
CA ASN A 83 9.83 1.33 -0.32
C ASN A 83 8.36 1.74 -0.21
N ILE A 84 7.72 1.45 0.92
CA ILE A 84 6.37 1.92 1.22
C ILE A 84 6.51 3.12 2.15
N LEU A 85 6.29 4.33 1.62
CA LEU A 85 6.50 5.56 2.37
C LEU A 85 5.40 5.82 3.37
N LYS A 86 4.16 5.54 2.98
CA LYS A 86 3.00 5.77 3.83
C LYS A 86 1.86 4.89 3.37
N THR A 87 1.07 4.40 4.32
CA THR A 87 -0.13 3.62 4.03
C THR A 87 -1.27 4.15 4.87
N SER A 88 -2.43 4.29 4.23
CA SER A 88 -3.67 4.67 4.89
C SER A 88 -4.68 3.56 4.65
N ILE A 89 -5.22 2.98 5.72
CA ILE A 89 -6.23 1.94 5.64
C ILE A 89 -7.51 2.50 6.26
N ILE A 90 -8.54 2.63 5.45
CA ILE A 90 -9.82 3.21 5.86
C ILE A 90 -10.90 2.16 5.75
N LYS A 91 -11.67 2.00 6.80
CA LYS A 91 -12.83 1.12 6.80
C LYS A 91 -13.98 1.81 6.07
N VAL A 92 -14.58 1.09 5.16
CA VAL A 92 -15.73 1.57 4.39
C VAL A 92 -17.05 1.24 5.10
#